data_0451596eb37b66d038b38bb10cff3d9f
#
_entry.id   0451596eb37b66d038b38bb10cff3d9f
#
_cell.length_a   1.000
_cell.length_b   1.000
_cell.length_c   1.000
_cell.angle_alpha   90.00
_cell.angle_beta   90.00
_cell.angle_gamma   90.00
#
_symmetry.space_group_name_H-M   'P 1'
#
loop_
_entity.id
_entity.type
_entity.pdbx_description
1 polymer ?
#
loop_
_entity_poly.entity_id
_entity_poly.type
_entity_poly.pdbx_seq_one_letter_code
_entity_poly.pdbx_strand_id
1 'polypeptide(L)'
;MHIGVLKKRKKRRNAYARFTAIFPVCAFFLFFCFFAISPERKCGVLQRYDVRAEAVTGNADPVDPDDGKQTDRFDDPFGNFEDMPPEDLDADFSGGEKGAAENNGFYYATAALALCAAGALAIILYVRRKKRKQEQMTEIKQHAALDAANEFIKKDPVFFADFADMLRLCRYRLCYAAEDGILMQDTSGYYKDGTYLFAAKDEIAAEKILLACPEEHENMRNGTVSCHGEKIAAALRAFFGYDRITTCYQVVYAPEKPLSLKGVLRFEKANEKHLQTILDTYDRESPEVLKKLVASGRIYCAYAPADLSAEAENFIGYIGQHPEGSMGLLLIFPQYRRHGYAEELESFQINAILAEGRTPYAHIIEDNFKSFSLQQKLGAIVASGKVVWMSRSDEKRD
;
A
#
# COMPACT_ATOMS: atom_id res chain seq x y z
N MET A 1 30.15 70.49 27.50
CA MET A 1 30.58 69.46 26.52
C MET A 1 29.99 68.07 26.82
N HIS A 2 28.94 67.92 27.65
CA HIS A 2 28.38 66.63 28.09
C HIS A 2 26.98 66.28 27.52
N ILE A 3 26.28 67.18 26.85
CA ILE A 3 24.90 66.95 26.34
C ILE A 3 24.90 66.36 24.92
N GLY A 4 25.96 66.51 24.13
CA GLY A 4 26.05 66.03 22.75
C GLY A 4 26.28 64.48 22.62
N VAL A 5 26.91 63.86 23.64
CA VAL A 5 27.27 62.45 23.61
C VAL A 5 26.07 61.56 23.96
N LEU A 6 25.15 62.03 24.78
CA LEU A 6 23.94 61.27 25.17
C LEU A 6 22.90 61.22 24.05
N LYS A 7 22.81 62.25 23.17
CA LYS A 7 21.88 62.18 22.00
C LYS A 7 22.34 61.22 20.92
N LYS A 8 23.66 61.05 20.70
CA LYS A 8 24.16 60.00 19.75
C LYS A 8 24.00 58.59 20.23
N ARG A 9 24.07 58.31 21.54
CA ARG A 9 23.83 56.97 22.11
C ARG A 9 22.36 56.59 22.05
N LYS A 10 21.41 57.54 22.21
CA LYS A 10 19.96 57.25 22.13
C LYS A 10 19.52 56.94 20.68
N LYS A 11 20.13 57.61 19.68
CA LYS A 11 19.82 57.33 18.24
C LYS A 11 20.35 55.96 17.77
N ARG A 12 21.50 55.51 18.31
CA ARG A 12 22.03 54.15 18.02
C ARG A 12 21.23 53.02 18.71
N ARG A 13 20.72 53.25 19.91
CA ARG A 13 19.89 52.27 20.61
C ARG A 13 18.54 52.05 19.92
N ASN A 14 17.92 53.07 19.36
CA ASN A 14 16.67 52.93 18.60
C ASN A 14 16.83 52.24 17.22
N ALA A 15 18.02 52.35 16.61
CA ALA A 15 18.30 51.60 15.36
C ALA A 15 18.51 50.11 15.64
N TYR A 16 19.18 49.72 16.73
CA TYR A 16 19.34 48.32 17.14
C TYR A 16 18.02 47.69 17.59
N ALA A 17 17.16 48.45 18.31
CA ALA A 17 15.85 47.95 18.74
C ALA A 17 14.87 47.72 17.58
N ARG A 18 15.04 48.41 16.44
CA ARG A 18 14.25 48.17 15.23
C ARG A 18 14.77 47.00 14.40
N PHE A 19 16.07 46.69 14.49
CA PHE A 19 16.66 45.54 13.79
C PHE A 19 16.36 44.21 14.50
N THR A 20 16.23 44.20 15.84
CA THR A 20 15.88 42.97 16.60
C THR A 20 14.40 42.62 16.56
N ALA A 21 13.50 43.54 16.14
CA ALA A 21 12.06 43.26 16.01
C ALA A 21 11.68 42.66 14.66
N ILE A 22 12.52 42.73 13.62
CA ILE A 22 12.23 42.20 12.28
C ILE A 22 12.67 40.74 12.16
N PHE A 23 13.69 40.29 12.91
CA PHE A 23 14.21 38.93 12.87
C PHE A 23 13.22 37.85 13.37
N PRO A 24 12.42 38.06 14.42
CA PRO A 24 11.43 37.07 14.87
C PRO A 24 10.26 36.90 13.89
N VAL A 25 9.86 37.96 13.16
CA VAL A 25 8.74 37.87 12.20
C VAL A 25 9.11 37.07 10.97
N CYS A 26 10.34 37.21 10.47
CA CYS A 26 10.81 36.39 9.35
C CYS A 26 11.02 34.91 9.75
N ALA A 27 11.47 34.63 10.97
CA ALA A 27 11.61 33.25 11.50
C ALA A 27 10.24 32.63 11.74
N PHE A 28 9.23 33.39 12.16
CA PHE A 28 7.87 32.90 12.39
C PHE A 28 7.16 32.52 11.06
N PHE A 29 7.36 33.32 10.00
CA PHE A 29 6.81 32.99 8.67
C PHE A 29 7.49 31.77 8.04
N LEU A 30 8.79 31.55 8.26
CA LEU A 30 9.48 30.32 7.81
C LEU A 30 9.03 29.08 8.57
N PHE A 31 8.66 29.20 9.84
CA PHE A 31 8.17 28.09 10.65
C PHE A 31 6.75 27.66 10.26
N PHE A 32 5.86 28.59 9.89
CA PHE A 32 4.49 28.27 9.47
C PHE A 32 4.41 27.64 8.07
N CYS A 33 5.35 27.94 7.18
CA CYS A 33 5.41 27.28 5.86
C CYS A 33 5.88 25.81 5.92
N PHE A 34 6.47 25.37 7.03
CA PHE A 34 6.95 23.99 7.19
C PHE A 34 5.88 23.01 7.71
N PHE A 35 4.78 23.48 8.32
CA PHE A 35 3.78 22.62 8.97
C PHE A 35 2.48 22.39 8.21
N ALA A 36 2.31 22.94 7.03
CA ALA A 36 1.05 22.88 6.28
C ALA A 36 1.07 21.93 5.08
N ILE A 37 1.64 20.73 5.18
CA ILE A 37 1.44 19.69 4.15
C ILE A 37 1.45 18.32 4.83
N SER A 38 0.26 17.83 5.22
CA SER A 38 0.01 16.40 5.37
C SER A 38 -0.42 15.86 4.00
N PRO A 39 0.26 14.85 3.45
CA PRO A 39 -0.22 14.20 2.23
C PRO A 39 -1.31 13.19 2.59
N GLU A 40 -2.57 13.49 2.27
CA GLU A 40 -3.60 12.47 2.13
C GLU A 40 -3.16 11.49 1.05
N ARG A 41 -3.00 10.21 1.42
CA ARG A 41 -2.73 9.12 0.48
C ARG A 41 -3.98 8.85 -0.34
N LYS A 42 -4.03 9.36 -1.55
CA LYS A 42 -4.99 8.90 -2.56
C LYS A 42 -4.47 7.60 -3.16
N CYS A 43 -5.16 6.50 -2.87
CA CYS A 43 -4.96 5.23 -3.56
C CYS A 43 -5.36 5.42 -5.04
N GLY A 44 -4.42 5.15 -5.96
CA GLY A 44 -4.68 5.22 -7.40
C GLY A 44 -5.76 4.21 -7.79
N VAL A 45 -6.68 4.63 -8.64
CA VAL A 45 -7.80 3.83 -9.16
C VAL A 45 -7.23 2.67 -9.98
N LEU A 46 -7.35 1.45 -9.44
CA LEU A 46 -7.04 0.21 -10.15
C LEU A 46 -8.17 -0.11 -11.13
N GLN A 47 -7.81 -0.30 -12.40
CA GLN A 47 -8.70 -0.86 -13.41
C GLN A 47 -9.17 -2.27 -12.97
N ARG A 48 -10.47 -2.54 -13.16
CA ARG A 48 -11.06 -3.85 -12.88
C ARG A 48 -10.42 -4.90 -13.77
N TYR A 49 -9.71 -5.86 -13.18
CA TYR A 49 -9.31 -7.06 -13.88
C TYR A 49 -10.43 -8.09 -13.79
N ASP A 50 -11.08 -8.35 -14.93
CA ASP A 50 -11.95 -9.49 -15.12
C ASP A 50 -11.06 -10.74 -15.32
N VAL A 51 -10.97 -11.58 -14.32
CA VAL A 51 -10.38 -12.90 -14.45
C VAL A 51 -11.45 -13.82 -15.06
N ARG A 52 -11.74 -13.64 -16.36
CA ARG A 52 -12.37 -14.68 -17.16
C ARG A 52 -11.27 -15.61 -17.63
N ALA A 53 -11.38 -16.88 -17.28
CA ALA A 53 -10.60 -17.94 -17.88
C ALA A 53 -11.00 -18.06 -19.36
N GLU A 54 -10.27 -17.43 -20.27
CA GLU A 54 -10.37 -17.72 -21.69
C GLU A 54 -9.66 -19.05 -21.94
N ALA A 55 -10.44 -20.03 -22.31
CA ALA A 55 -9.94 -21.26 -22.88
C ALA A 55 -9.22 -20.94 -24.19
N VAL A 56 -7.94 -21.27 -24.26
CA VAL A 56 -7.09 -21.11 -25.44
C VAL A 56 -7.59 -22.04 -26.52
N THR A 57 -8.29 -21.52 -27.52
CA THR A 57 -8.32 -22.11 -28.86
C THR A 57 -7.55 -21.19 -29.78
N GLY A 58 -6.39 -21.70 -30.22
CA GLY A 58 -5.54 -20.96 -31.14
C GLY A 58 -6.17 -20.83 -32.53
N ASN A 59 -5.98 -19.67 -33.13
CA ASN A 59 -5.72 -19.53 -34.56
C ASN A 59 -4.97 -18.20 -34.76
N ALA A 60 -3.78 -18.34 -35.30
CA ALA A 60 -2.96 -17.24 -35.77
C ALA A 60 -3.35 -16.89 -37.21
N ASP A 61 -3.45 -15.60 -37.49
CA ASP A 61 -3.12 -15.08 -38.83
C ASP A 61 -2.58 -13.65 -38.70
N PRO A 62 -1.65 -13.24 -39.55
CA PRO A 62 -0.75 -12.11 -39.36
C PRO A 62 -1.31 -10.82 -39.97
N VAL A 63 -1.09 -9.69 -39.33
CA VAL A 63 -1.28 -8.36 -39.91
C VAL A 63 0.05 -7.62 -39.96
N ASP A 64 0.33 -7.15 -41.16
CA ASP A 64 1.48 -6.42 -41.70
C ASP A 64 1.73 -5.07 -40.98
N PRO A 65 2.99 -4.61 -40.92
CA PRO A 65 3.32 -3.29 -40.39
C PRO A 65 3.48 -2.29 -41.54
N ASP A 66 2.73 -1.21 -41.52
CA ASP A 66 3.24 0.06 -42.05
C ASP A 66 2.38 1.26 -41.59
N ASP A 67 3.08 2.38 -41.45
CA ASP A 67 2.70 3.77 -41.50
C ASP A 67 2.64 4.60 -40.22
N GLY A 68 3.47 5.61 -40.27
CA GLY A 68 3.16 6.92 -39.71
C GLY A 68 4.15 7.53 -38.73
N LYS A 69 5.32 7.90 -39.24
CA LYS A 69 6.16 8.93 -38.58
C LYS A 69 5.41 10.24 -38.48
N GLN A 70 5.20 10.73 -37.28
CA GLN A 70 4.91 12.16 -37.05
C GLN A 70 5.87 12.68 -35.99
N THR A 71 6.85 13.43 -36.46
CA THR A 71 7.84 14.18 -35.69
C THR A 71 7.20 15.51 -35.27
N ASP A 72 6.79 15.64 -34.03
CA ASP A 72 6.44 16.95 -33.47
C ASP A 72 7.72 17.65 -33.03
N ARG A 73 8.10 18.68 -33.79
CA ARG A 73 9.09 19.69 -33.42
C ARG A 73 8.52 20.54 -32.29
N PHE A 74 9.21 20.51 -31.16
CA PHE A 74 9.02 21.55 -30.12
C PHE A 74 9.83 22.77 -30.53
N ASP A 75 9.13 23.85 -30.85
CA ASP A 75 9.69 25.18 -31.05
C ASP A 75 10.13 25.75 -29.69
N ASP A 76 11.37 26.20 -29.67
CA ASP A 76 12.02 26.89 -28.54
C ASP A 76 11.57 28.37 -28.52
N PRO A 77 10.95 28.90 -27.44
CA PRO A 77 10.45 30.26 -27.40
C PRO A 77 11.46 31.31 -26.90
N PHE A 78 12.75 31.01 -26.87
CA PHE A 78 13.75 32.02 -26.51
C PHE A 78 14.64 32.35 -27.72
N GLY A 79 14.13 33.29 -28.52
CA GLY A 79 14.88 33.91 -29.58
C GLY A 79 16.06 34.74 -29.06
N ASN A 80 17.13 34.71 -29.82
CA ASN A 80 18.38 35.40 -29.62
C ASN A 80 18.19 36.90 -29.36
N PHE A 81 18.79 37.37 -28.25
CA PHE A 81 19.06 38.79 -27.97
C PHE A 81 20.50 39.10 -28.39
N GLU A 82 20.71 39.39 -29.64
CA GLU A 82 21.85 40.12 -30.15
C GLU A 82 21.31 41.18 -31.10
N ASP A 83 21.86 42.42 -30.98
CA ASP A 83 21.61 43.64 -31.76
C ASP A 83 20.61 44.66 -31.18
N MET A 84 21.13 45.48 -30.25
CA MET A 84 20.71 46.87 -30.12
C MET A 84 21.94 47.79 -30.06
N PRO A 85 21.98 48.85 -30.88
CA PRO A 85 23.09 49.78 -30.92
C PRO A 85 23.06 50.73 -29.72
N PRO A 86 24.21 51.29 -29.31
CA PRO A 86 24.28 52.24 -28.19
C PRO A 86 23.77 53.62 -28.64
N GLU A 87 22.71 54.09 -27.99
CA GLU A 87 22.28 55.48 -28.10
C GLU A 87 23.05 56.35 -27.10
N ASP A 88 23.71 57.33 -27.62
CA ASP A 88 24.40 58.40 -26.90
C ASP A 88 23.38 59.23 -26.08
N LEU A 89 23.56 59.27 -24.78
CA LEU A 89 22.87 60.22 -23.89
C LEU A 89 23.90 60.98 -23.07
N ASP A 90 24.49 62.00 -23.71
CA ASP A 90 25.12 63.12 -23.03
C ASP A 90 24.00 64.02 -22.43
N ALA A 91 23.73 63.84 -21.16
CA ALA A 91 22.92 64.81 -20.39
C ALA A 91 23.78 65.45 -19.31
N ASP A 92 24.14 66.70 -19.58
CA ASP A 92 24.79 67.62 -18.68
C ASP A 92 23.92 67.88 -17.42
N PHE A 93 24.39 67.43 -16.26
CA PHE A 93 23.78 67.74 -14.96
C PHE A 93 24.80 68.43 -14.06
N SER A 94 24.97 69.72 -14.31
CA SER A 94 25.57 70.65 -13.34
C SER A 94 24.46 71.31 -12.50
N GLY A 95 24.28 70.91 -11.25
CA GLY A 95 23.46 71.66 -10.32
C GLY A 95 22.85 70.82 -9.19
N GLY A 96 23.44 70.92 -7.97
CA GLY A 96 22.73 70.61 -6.75
C GLY A 96 23.34 69.62 -5.77
N GLU A 97 24.55 69.86 -5.33
CA GLU A 97 25.06 69.19 -4.12
C GLU A 97 24.52 69.96 -2.88
N LYS A 98 23.59 69.26 -2.18
CA LYS A 98 23.43 69.28 -0.71
C LYS A 98 22.07 68.63 -0.33
N GLY A 99 22.01 67.33 -0.29
CA GLY A 99 20.81 66.62 0.17
C GLY A 99 20.81 65.07 -0.04
N ALA A 100 21.81 64.56 -0.77
CA ALA A 100 21.81 63.19 -1.25
C ALA A 100 22.38 62.09 -0.31
N ALA A 101 23.07 62.51 0.78
CA ALA A 101 23.79 61.51 1.61
C ALA A 101 22.94 60.75 2.63
N GLU A 102 21.72 61.18 2.96
CA GLU A 102 20.87 60.50 3.95
C GLU A 102 19.87 59.47 3.29
N ASN A 103 19.56 59.63 2.02
CA ASN A 103 18.63 58.73 1.30
C ASN A 103 19.29 57.47 0.71
N ASN A 104 20.58 57.54 0.38
CA ASN A 104 21.27 56.42 -0.27
C ASN A 104 21.35 55.17 0.63
N GLY A 105 21.49 55.31 1.97
CA GLY A 105 21.52 54.18 2.90
C GLY A 105 20.21 53.37 2.96
N PHE A 106 19.08 54.06 2.73
CA PHE A 106 17.76 53.40 2.73
C PHE A 106 17.55 52.60 1.41
N TYR A 107 17.95 53.12 0.28
CA TYR A 107 17.86 52.46 -1.02
C TYR A 107 18.77 51.22 -1.09
N TYR A 108 20.00 51.30 -0.56
CA TYR A 108 20.89 50.12 -0.50
C TYR A 108 20.35 49.03 0.45
N ALA A 109 19.74 49.41 1.58
CA ALA A 109 19.15 48.45 2.50
C ALA A 109 17.91 47.76 1.90
N THR A 110 17.07 48.51 1.18
CA THR A 110 15.89 47.90 0.49
C THR A 110 16.31 47.05 -0.69
N ALA A 111 17.30 47.43 -1.48
CA ALA A 111 17.85 46.59 -2.56
C ALA A 111 18.48 45.29 -2.03
N ALA A 112 19.24 45.36 -0.93
CA ALA A 112 19.81 44.18 -0.29
C ALA A 112 18.72 43.22 0.24
N LEU A 113 17.65 43.74 0.86
CA LEU A 113 16.50 42.95 1.31
C LEU A 113 15.77 42.29 0.14
N ALA A 114 15.58 43.01 -0.97
CA ALA A 114 14.96 42.47 -2.17
C ALA A 114 15.79 41.32 -2.79
N LEU A 115 17.12 41.47 -2.85
CA LEU A 115 18.04 40.42 -3.31
C LEU A 115 18.04 39.22 -2.37
N CYS A 116 18.02 39.42 -1.06
CA CYS A 116 17.90 38.32 -0.09
C CYS A 116 16.55 37.58 -0.24
N ALA A 117 15.46 38.33 -0.43
CA ALA A 117 14.12 37.74 -0.66
C ALA A 117 14.07 36.97 -1.97
N ALA A 118 14.65 37.49 -3.06
CA ALA A 118 14.75 36.80 -4.35
C ALA A 118 15.60 35.55 -4.24
N GLY A 119 16.73 35.60 -3.54
CA GLY A 119 17.59 34.45 -3.25
C GLY A 119 16.86 33.38 -2.44
N ALA A 120 16.14 33.77 -1.37
CA ALA A 120 15.33 32.83 -0.58
C ALA A 120 14.23 32.19 -1.41
N LEU A 121 13.53 32.95 -2.25
CA LEU A 121 12.51 32.44 -3.16
C LEU A 121 13.11 31.46 -4.17
N ALA A 122 14.26 31.77 -4.76
CA ALA A 122 14.96 30.89 -5.68
C ALA A 122 15.35 29.56 -5.02
N ILE A 123 15.84 29.58 -3.77
CA ILE A 123 16.16 28.38 -3.00
C ILE A 123 14.88 27.57 -2.72
N ILE A 124 13.79 28.21 -2.30
CA ILE A 124 12.50 27.55 -2.06
C ILE A 124 11.99 26.87 -3.34
N LEU A 125 12.04 27.58 -4.46
CA LEU A 125 11.62 27.04 -5.76
C LEU A 125 12.51 25.87 -6.20
N TYR A 126 13.83 25.97 -6.01
CA TYR A 126 14.78 24.89 -6.29
C TYR A 126 14.49 23.65 -5.45
N VAL A 127 14.30 23.80 -4.13
CA VAL A 127 13.97 22.70 -3.21
C VAL A 127 12.64 22.04 -3.59
N ARG A 128 11.61 22.87 -3.88
CA ARG A 128 10.30 22.37 -4.35
C ARG A 128 10.42 21.60 -5.67
N ARG A 129 11.21 22.11 -6.62
CA ARG A 129 11.42 21.45 -7.91
C ARG A 129 12.18 20.14 -7.77
N LYS A 130 13.19 20.09 -6.90
CA LYS A 130 13.92 18.86 -6.55
C LYS A 130 13.01 17.85 -5.89
N LYS A 131 12.17 18.28 -4.94
CA LYS A 131 11.19 17.41 -4.26
C LYS A 131 10.17 16.84 -5.25
N ARG A 132 9.58 17.65 -6.13
CA ARG A 132 8.65 17.20 -7.17
C ARG A 132 9.28 16.19 -8.13
N LYS A 133 10.52 16.40 -8.58
CA LYS A 133 11.24 15.44 -9.42
C LYS A 133 11.46 14.11 -8.68
N GLN A 134 11.79 14.15 -7.40
CA GLN A 134 11.97 12.95 -6.58
C GLN A 134 10.64 12.22 -6.36
N GLU A 135 9.54 12.92 -6.13
CA GLU A 135 8.19 12.37 -6.03
C GLU A 135 7.77 11.69 -7.34
N GLN A 136 7.96 12.36 -8.49
CA GLN A 136 7.70 11.77 -9.81
C GLN A 136 8.53 10.52 -10.10
N MET A 137 9.83 10.54 -9.76
CA MET A 137 10.69 9.35 -9.92
C MET A 137 10.26 8.19 -9.02
N THR A 138 9.79 8.48 -7.81
CA THR A 138 9.26 7.47 -6.89
C THR A 138 7.97 6.87 -7.43
N GLU A 139 7.07 7.71 -7.94
CA GLU A 139 5.80 7.28 -8.56
C GLU A 139 6.04 6.39 -9.78
N ILE A 140 6.95 6.79 -10.69
CA ILE A 140 7.32 5.98 -11.86
C ILE A 140 7.89 4.61 -11.43
N LYS A 141 8.74 4.57 -10.41
CA LYS A 141 9.29 3.30 -9.90
C LYS A 141 8.20 2.42 -9.28
N GLN A 142 7.25 3.02 -8.54
CA GLN A 142 6.12 2.28 -7.97
C GLN A 142 5.21 1.71 -9.06
N HIS A 143 4.90 2.45 -10.12
CA HIS A 143 4.13 1.95 -11.25
C HIS A 143 4.85 0.79 -11.97
N ALA A 144 6.13 0.95 -12.26
CA ALA A 144 6.92 -0.11 -12.89
C ALA A 144 6.99 -1.39 -12.03
N ALA A 145 7.10 -1.25 -10.71
CA ALA A 145 7.09 -2.39 -9.79
C ALA A 145 5.70 -3.05 -9.73
N LEU A 146 4.62 -2.26 -9.76
CA LEU A 146 3.26 -2.78 -9.80
C LEU A 146 2.98 -3.53 -11.12
N ASP A 147 3.44 -2.99 -12.25
CA ASP A 147 3.32 -3.65 -13.54
C ASP A 147 4.08 -5.00 -13.54
N ALA A 148 5.30 -5.02 -13.01
CA ALA A 148 6.09 -6.24 -12.88
C ALA A 148 5.40 -7.28 -11.97
N ALA A 149 4.80 -6.85 -10.86
CA ALA A 149 4.02 -7.71 -9.98
C ALA A 149 2.82 -8.32 -10.71
N ASN A 150 2.06 -7.50 -11.44
CA ASN A 150 0.91 -7.97 -12.22
C ASN A 150 1.33 -8.97 -13.31
N GLU A 151 2.43 -8.71 -14.03
CA GLU A 151 2.94 -9.65 -15.04
C GLU A 151 3.42 -10.98 -14.42
N PHE A 152 3.99 -10.94 -13.22
CA PHE A 152 4.36 -12.17 -12.51
C PHE A 152 3.12 -12.97 -12.11
N ILE A 153 2.11 -12.33 -11.53
CA ILE A 153 0.84 -12.95 -11.10
C ILE A 153 0.10 -13.60 -12.28
N LYS A 154 0.11 -12.99 -13.46
CA LYS A 154 -0.51 -13.51 -14.67
C LYS A 154 0.04 -14.86 -15.12
N LYS A 155 1.24 -15.25 -14.70
CA LYS A 155 1.83 -16.55 -15.06
C LYS A 155 1.06 -17.73 -14.50
N ASP A 156 0.48 -17.58 -13.31
CA ASP A 156 -0.44 -18.56 -12.70
C ASP A 156 -1.44 -17.81 -11.78
N PRO A 157 -2.55 -17.29 -12.32
CA PRO A 157 -3.51 -16.50 -11.57
C PRO A 157 -4.20 -17.27 -10.42
N VAL A 158 -4.24 -18.60 -10.52
CA VAL A 158 -4.78 -19.45 -9.45
C VAL A 158 -3.78 -19.58 -8.32
N PHE A 159 -2.52 -19.82 -8.66
CA PHE A 159 -1.45 -19.97 -7.66
C PHE A 159 -1.08 -18.66 -6.97
N PHE A 160 -1.24 -17.52 -7.63
CA PHE A 160 -0.94 -16.20 -7.07
C PHE A 160 -2.18 -15.35 -6.76
N ALA A 161 -3.33 -16.02 -6.49
CA ALA A 161 -4.58 -15.31 -6.22
C ALA A 161 -4.53 -14.43 -4.96
N ASP A 162 -3.80 -14.83 -3.95
CA ASP A 162 -3.58 -14.07 -2.71
C ASP A 162 -2.78 -12.77 -2.96
N PHE A 163 -1.75 -12.82 -3.82
CA PHE A 163 -1.05 -11.61 -4.26
C PHE A 163 -1.98 -10.65 -5.01
N ALA A 164 -2.79 -11.20 -5.94
CA ALA A 164 -3.75 -10.41 -6.69
C ALA A 164 -4.79 -9.74 -5.77
N ASP A 165 -5.31 -10.45 -4.77
CA ASP A 165 -6.27 -9.92 -3.81
C ASP A 165 -5.62 -8.86 -2.90
N MET A 166 -4.38 -9.07 -2.46
CA MET A 166 -3.62 -8.11 -1.67
C MET A 166 -3.37 -6.80 -2.44
N LEU A 167 -2.98 -6.88 -3.72
CA LEU A 167 -2.84 -5.72 -4.61
C LEU A 167 -4.18 -4.97 -4.72
N ARG A 168 -5.28 -5.69 -4.92
CA ARG A 168 -6.60 -5.11 -5.07
C ARG A 168 -7.09 -4.38 -3.83
N LEU A 169 -6.82 -4.93 -2.64
CA LEU A 169 -7.19 -4.34 -1.36
C LEU A 169 -6.33 -3.14 -0.97
N CYS A 170 -5.27 -2.83 -1.74
CA CYS A 170 -4.31 -1.75 -1.44
C CYS A 170 -3.74 -1.83 -0.02
N ARG A 171 -3.55 -3.05 0.52
CA ARG A 171 -3.11 -3.31 1.89
C ARG A 171 -1.73 -3.94 1.94
N TYR A 172 -0.84 -3.45 1.09
CA TYR A 172 0.48 -4.01 0.91
C TYR A 172 1.55 -2.92 0.78
N ARG A 173 2.78 -3.31 1.10
CA ARG A 173 3.99 -2.65 0.65
C ARG A 173 4.74 -3.61 -0.26
N LEU A 174 4.97 -3.20 -1.49
CA LEU A 174 5.73 -3.98 -2.45
C LEU A 174 7.22 -3.78 -2.17
N CYS A 175 7.89 -4.82 -1.65
CA CYS A 175 9.31 -4.79 -1.30
C CYS A 175 10.16 -5.14 -2.53
N TYR A 176 9.69 -6.10 -3.32
CA TYR A 176 10.33 -6.52 -4.57
C TYR A 176 9.27 -6.95 -5.59
N ALA A 177 9.46 -6.60 -6.86
CA ALA A 177 8.71 -7.17 -7.97
C ALA A 177 9.55 -7.11 -9.25
N ALA A 178 9.68 -8.25 -9.89
CA ALA A 178 10.34 -8.44 -11.17
C ALA A 178 9.81 -9.71 -11.86
N GLU A 179 10.32 -10.01 -13.06
CA GLU A 179 9.92 -11.22 -13.80
C GLU A 179 10.25 -12.54 -13.07
N ASP A 180 11.17 -12.50 -12.12
CA ASP A 180 11.68 -13.65 -11.38
C ASP A 180 11.02 -13.83 -9.99
N GLY A 181 10.23 -12.84 -9.50
CA GLY A 181 9.50 -13.02 -8.26
C GLY A 181 8.88 -11.76 -7.67
N ILE A 182 8.19 -11.97 -6.54
CA ILE A 182 7.51 -10.91 -5.77
C ILE A 182 7.77 -11.11 -4.28
N LEU A 183 8.01 -10.02 -3.57
CA LEU A 183 7.95 -9.92 -2.11
C LEU A 183 7.02 -8.78 -1.73
N MET A 184 5.95 -9.10 -1.01
CA MET A 184 4.99 -8.14 -0.45
C MET A 184 4.92 -8.24 1.06
N GLN A 185 4.74 -7.11 1.72
CA GLN A 185 4.39 -7.04 3.14
C GLN A 185 2.92 -6.61 3.29
N ASP A 186 2.15 -7.33 4.10
CA ASP A 186 0.83 -6.91 4.53
C ASP A 186 0.92 -5.68 5.44
N THR A 187 0.21 -4.63 5.09
CA THR A 187 0.15 -3.37 5.86
C THR A 187 -1.18 -3.20 6.60
N SER A 188 -1.98 -4.25 6.72
CA SER A 188 -3.29 -4.22 7.39
C SER A 188 -3.21 -3.96 8.90
N GLY A 189 -2.06 -4.23 9.52
CA GLY A 189 -1.84 -4.04 10.94
C GLY A 189 -2.52 -5.08 11.85
N TYR A 190 -2.94 -6.22 11.31
CA TYR A 190 -3.47 -7.32 12.14
C TYR A 190 -2.38 -7.94 13.01
N TYR A 191 -1.21 -8.22 12.43
CA TYR A 191 -0.07 -8.79 13.12
C TYR A 191 0.99 -7.73 13.43
N LYS A 192 1.59 -7.81 14.61
CA LYS A 192 2.59 -6.84 15.08
C LYS A 192 3.86 -6.86 14.21
N ASP A 193 4.38 -8.05 13.93
CA ASP A 193 5.65 -8.24 13.21
C ASP A 193 5.44 -8.36 11.69
N GLY A 194 4.17 -8.21 11.25
CA GLY A 194 3.78 -8.25 9.85
C GLY A 194 3.64 -9.66 9.30
N THR A 195 3.06 -9.70 8.09
CA THR A 195 2.97 -10.91 7.26
C THR A 195 3.57 -10.59 5.91
N TYR A 196 4.34 -11.51 5.39
CA TYR A 196 4.95 -11.41 4.07
C TYR A 196 4.42 -12.46 3.12
N LEU A 197 4.16 -12.08 1.88
CA LEU A 197 3.90 -13.00 0.78
C LEU A 197 5.15 -13.04 -0.09
N PHE A 198 5.68 -14.23 -0.29
CA PHE A 198 6.92 -14.48 -1.04
C PHE A 198 6.67 -15.48 -2.17
N ALA A 199 7.01 -15.09 -3.38
CA ALA A 199 7.04 -15.98 -4.53
C ALA A 199 8.28 -15.72 -5.36
N ALA A 200 8.92 -16.78 -5.82
CA ALA A 200 10.06 -16.71 -6.73
C ALA A 200 9.96 -17.80 -7.79
N LYS A 201 10.56 -17.58 -8.95
CA LYS A 201 10.60 -18.54 -10.05
C LYS A 201 11.34 -19.84 -9.68
N ASP A 202 12.44 -19.69 -8.92
CA ASP A 202 13.33 -20.76 -8.47
C ASP A 202 14.13 -20.31 -7.24
N GLU A 203 14.97 -21.19 -6.71
CA GLU A 203 15.79 -20.92 -5.53
C GLU A 203 16.84 -19.82 -5.76
N ILE A 204 17.36 -19.70 -6.99
CA ILE A 204 18.33 -18.63 -7.36
C ILE A 204 17.62 -17.27 -7.34
N ALA A 205 16.43 -17.20 -7.89
CA ALA A 205 15.60 -16.01 -7.82
C ALA A 205 15.22 -15.64 -6.38
N ALA A 206 14.94 -16.63 -5.53
CA ALA A 206 14.67 -16.41 -4.11
C ALA A 206 15.88 -15.79 -3.39
N GLU A 207 17.07 -16.32 -3.62
CA GLU A 207 18.30 -15.74 -3.06
C GLU A 207 18.52 -14.29 -3.55
N LYS A 208 18.32 -14.03 -4.84
CA LYS A 208 18.41 -12.68 -5.42
C LYS A 208 17.44 -11.71 -4.75
N ILE A 209 16.19 -12.12 -4.47
CA ILE A 209 15.19 -11.30 -3.80
C ILE A 209 15.65 -10.97 -2.37
N LEU A 210 16.15 -11.96 -1.62
CA LEU A 210 16.67 -11.74 -0.28
C LEU A 210 17.85 -10.75 -0.30
N LEU A 211 18.79 -10.91 -1.22
CA LEU A 211 19.93 -9.99 -1.35
C LEU A 211 19.50 -8.57 -1.75
N ALA A 212 18.39 -8.42 -2.46
CA ALA A 212 17.84 -7.12 -2.86
C ALA A 212 17.07 -6.41 -1.75
N CYS A 213 16.61 -7.13 -0.71
CA CYS A 213 15.77 -6.60 0.37
C CYS A 213 16.33 -6.93 1.76
N PRO A 214 17.61 -6.61 2.07
CA PRO A 214 18.21 -6.93 3.37
C PRO A 214 17.49 -6.24 4.54
N GLU A 215 16.87 -5.09 4.31
CA GLU A 215 16.11 -4.33 5.30
C GLU A 215 14.84 -5.06 5.78
N GLU A 216 14.36 -6.06 5.03
CA GLU A 216 13.19 -6.85 5.42
C GLU A 216 13.54 -8.08 6.27
N HIS A 217 14.82 -8.47 6.35
CA HIS A 217 15.22 -9.74 6.94
C HIS A 217 14.83 -9.88 8.40
N GLU A 218 14.96 -8.82 9.19
CA GLU A 218 14.59 -8.86 10.62
C GLU A 218 13.09 -9.04 10.79
N ASN A 219 12.30 -8.27 10.05
CA ASN A 219 10.84 -8.35 10.08
C ASN A 219 10.33 -9.70 9.53
N MET A 220 10.92 -10.22 8.46
CA MET A 220 10.57 -11.54 7.93
C MET A 220 10.92 -12.64 8.94
N ARG A 221 12.06 -12.54 9.62
CA ARG A 221 12.51 -13.52 10.64
C ARG A 221 11.55 -13.60 11.82
N ASN A 222 11.03 -12.45 12.29
CA ASN A 222 10.17 -12.36 13.47
C ASN A 222 8.67 -12.45 13.11
N GLY A 223 8.32 -12.17 11.89
CA GLY A 223 6.96 -12.23 11.37
C GLY A 223 6.54 -13.61 10.86
N THR A 224 5.52 -13.60 10.02
CA THR A 224 5.00 -14.79 9.33
C THR A 224 5.19 -14.62 7.83
N VAL A 225 5.63 -15.68 7.16
CA VAL A 225 5.84 -15.69 5.72
C VAL A 225 4.95 -16.75 5.06
N SER A 226 4.14 -16.33 4.10
CA SER A 226 3.45 -17.19 3.15
C SER A 226 4.32 -17.33 1.91
N CYS A 227 4.86 -18.50 1.66
CA CYS A 227 5.78 -18.77 0.56
C CYS A 227 5.16 -19.70 -0.49
N HIS A 228 5.20 -19.29 -1.76
CA HIS A 228 4.72 -20.08 -2.87
C HIS A 228 5.81 -21.02 -3.38
N GLY A 229 5.57 -22.33 -3.24
CA GLY A 229 6.48 -23.41 -3.66
C GLY A 229 7.32 -24.00 -2.53
N GLU A 230 7.25 -25.32 -2.38
CA GLU A 230 7.87 -26.06 -1.28
C GLU A 230 9.41 -25.97 -1.28
N LYS A 231 10.04 -25.95 -2.47
CA LYS A 231 11.51 -25.82 -2.60
C LYS A 231 12.00 -24.45 -2.12
N ILE A 232 11.30 -23.41 -2.52
CA ILE A 232 11.59 -22.04 -2.12
C ILE A 232 11.37 -21.87 -0.62
N ALA A 233 10.28 -22.44 -0.09
CA ALA A 233 10.00 -22.45 1.34
C ALA A 233 11.09 -23.16 2.14
N ALA A 234 11.65 -24.27 1.64
CA ALA A 234 12.76 -24.96 2.27
C ALA A 234 14.04 -24.08 2.35
N ALA A 235 14.33 -23.31 1.30
CA ALA A 235 15.45 -22.35 1.29
C ALA A 235 15.23 -21.23 2.31
N LEU A 236 14.04 -20.61 2.34
CA LEU A 236 13.69 -19.57 3.31
C LEU A 236 13.72 -20.09 4.74
N ARG A 237 13.22 -21.32 4.98
CA ARG A 237 13.26 -21.98 6.27
C ARG A 237 14.70 -22.12 6.76
N ALA A 238 15.62 -22.56 5.92
CA ALA A 238 17.02 -22.69 6.25
C ALA A 238 17.68 -21.33 6.56
N PHE A 239 17.34 -20.29 5.79
CA PHE A 239 17.91 -18.96 5.93
C PHE A 239 17.44 -18.23 7.21
N PHE A 240 16.14 -18.28 7.51
CA PHE A 240 15.55 -17.57 8.66
C PHE A 240 15.41 -18.41 9.93
N GLY A 241 15.56 -19.74 9.84
CA GLY A 241 15.42 -20.66 10.97
C GLY A 241 13.97 -20.88 11.40
N TYR A 242 13.00 -20.85 10.46
CA TYR A 242 11.60 -21.12 10.76
C TYR A 242 11.42 -22.56 11.27
N ASP A 243 10.62 -22.73 12.32
CA ASP A 243 10.34 -24.02 12.95
C ASP A 243 8.84 -24.35 13.02
N ARG A 244 7.94 -23.37 12.82
CA ARG A 244 6.51 -23.58 12.64
C ARG A 244 6.21 -23.54 11.13
N ILE A 245 5.82 -24.69 10.59
CA ILE A 245 5.60 -24.87 9.15
C ILE A 245 4.21 -25.46 8.94
N THR A 246 3.44 -24.84 8.07
CA THR A 246 2.12 -25.35 7.64
C THR A 246 2.03 -25.33 6.12
N THR A 247 1.95 -26.50 5.51
CA THR A 247 1.78 -26.66 4.06
C THR A 247 0.30 -26.69 3.71
N CYS A 248 -0.09 -25.90 2.70
CA CYS A 248 -1.47 -25.72 2.28
C CYS A 248 -1.64 -25.92 0.77
N TYR A 249 -2.78 -26.46 0.37
CA TYR A 249 -3.30 -26.28 -0.97
C TYR A 249 -3.90 -24.88 -1.07
N GLN A 250 -3.58 -24.14 -2.13
CA GLN A 250 -4.34 -22.96 -2.50
C GLN A 250 -5.47 -23.36 -3.43
N VAL A 251 -6.67 -22.87 -3.16
CA VAL A 251 -7.84 -23.05 -3.99
C VAL A 251 -8.49 -21.70 -4.28
N VAL A 252 -9.13 -21.59 -5.45
CA VAL A 252 -9.77 -20.39 -5.95
C VAL A 252 -11.16 -20.73 -6.45
N TYR A 253 -12.09 -19.80 -6.32
CA TYR A 253 -13.44 -19.91 -6.87
C TYR A 253 -13.66 -18.86 -7.95
N ALA A 254 -13.97 -19.33 -9.15
CA ALA A 254 -14.30 -18.48 -10.29
C ALA A 254 -15.58 -19.00 -10.98
N PRO A 255 -16.72 -19.10 -10.26
CA PRO A 255 -17.95 -19.58 -10.86
C PRO A 255 -18.51 -18.56 -11.85
N GLU A 256 -19.13 -19.03 -12.92
CA GLU A 256 -19.80 -18.16 -13.89
C GLU A 256 -20.97 -17.39 -13.28
N LYS A 257 -21.60 -17.94 -12.27
CA LYS A 257 -22.73 -17.37 -11.52
C LYS A 257 -22.52 -17.57 -10.03
N PRO A 258 -23.12 -16.71 -9.17
CA PRO A 258 -23.12 -16.95 -7.74
C PRO A 258 -23.59 -18.38 -7.40
N LEU A 259 -22.99 -18.99 -6.40
CA LEU A 259 -23.37 -20.32 -5.92
C LEU A 259 -24.79 -20.29 -5.35
N SER A 260 -25.57 -21.33 -5.60
CA SER A 260 -26.92 -21.45 -5.07
C SER A 260 -26.90 -21.66 -3.55
N LEU A 261 -27.67 -20.85 -2.83
CA LEU A 261 -27.93 -21.04 -1.40
C LEU A 261 -29.21 -21.86 -1.22
N LYS A 262 -29.23 -22.75 -0.23
CA LYS A 262 -30.43 -23.53 0.12
C LYS A 262 -31.53 -22.66 0.75
N GLY A 263 -31.16 -21.47 1.24
CA GLY A 263 -32.08 -20.54 1.87
C GLY A 263 -32.56 -20.99 3.26
N VAL A 264 -31.84 -21.91 3.87
CA VAL A 264 -32.18 -22.43 5.21
C VAL A 264 -31.57 -21.57 6.31
N LEU A 265 -30.41 -20.96 6.01
CA LEU A 265 -29.64 -20.17 6.98
C LEU A 265 -29.89 -18.66 6.83
N ARG A 266 -29.95 -17.98 7.97
CA ARG A 266 -29.80 -16.54 8.04
C ARG A 266 -28.37 -16.17 8.44
N PHE A 267 -27.82 -15.17 7.79
CA PHE A 267 -26.44 -14.70 8.00
C PHE A 267 -26.42 -13.30 8.56
N GLU A 268 -25.53 -13.03 9.51
CA GLU A 268 -25.23 -11.68 9.99
C GLU A 268 -23.74 -11.50 10.25
N LYS A 269 -23.24 -10.28 10.16
CA LYS A 269 -21.85 -9.99 10.56
C LYS A 269 -21.67 -10.20 12.05
N ALA A 270 -20.57 -10.86 12.43
CA ALA A 270 -20.22 -11.02 13.83
C ALA A 270 -20.05 -9.66 14.51
N ASN A 271 -20.44 -9.59 15.77
CA ASN A 271 -20.31 -8.42 16.63
C ASN A 271 -19.95 -8.87 18.06
N GLU A 272 -19.98 -7.96 19.02
CA GLU A 272 -19.55 -8.22 20.40
C GLU A 272 -20.26 -9.41 21.06
N LYS A 273 -21.57 -9.64 20.75
CA LYS A 273 -22.32 -10.78 21.33
C LYS A 273 -21.76 -12.16 20.91
N HIS A 274 -21.05 -12.23 19.77
CA HIS A 274 -20.47 -13.45 19.24
C HIS A 274 -19.01 -13.65 19.65
N LEU A 275 -18.36 -12.54 20.07
CA LEU A 275 -16.91 -12.52 20.26
C LEU A 275 -16.42 -13.60 21.23
N GLN A 276 -17.08 -13.74 22.39
CA GLN A 276 -16.67 -14.74 23.38
C GLN A 276 -16.74 -16.15 22.81
N THR A 277 -17.84 -16.50 22.11
CA THR A 277 -17.98 -17.82 21.48
C THR A 277 -16.89 -18.07 20.43
N ILE A 278 -16.53 -17.05 19.63
CA ILE A 278 -15.47 -17.15 18.62
C ILE A 278 -14.11 -17.36 19.31
N LEU A 279 -13.81 -16.61 20.39
CA LEU A 279 -12.58 -16.76 21.16
C LEU A 279 -12.45 -18.15 21.81
N ASP A 280 -13.57 -18.72 22.29
CA ASP A 280 -13.58 -20.02 22.97
C ASP A 280 -13.49 -21.19 22.00
N THR A 281 -13.79 -20.98 20.70
CA THR A 281 -13.95 -22.07 19.73
C THR A 281 -12.95 -22.04 18.56
N TYR A 282 -12.18 -20.96 18.43
CA TYR A 282 -11.15 -20.84 17.39
C TYR A 282 -9.77 -20.55 17.98
N ASP A 283 -8.86 -21.50 17.84
CA ASP A 283 -7.53 -21.54 18.47
C ASP A 283 -6.36 -21.29 17.51
N ARG A 284 -6.65 -21.04 16.21
CA ARG A 284 -5.60 -20.84 15.20
C ARG A 284 -5.17 -19.40 14.99
N GLU A 285 -5.89 -18.46 15.61
CA GLU A 285 -5.56 -17.04 15.60
C GLU A 285 -5.48 -16.50 17.03
N SER A 286 -4.67 -15.49 17.24
CA SER A 286 -4.60 -14.85 18.55
C SER A 286 -5.91 -14.13 18.90
N PRO A 287 -6.25 -14.00 20.19
CA PRO A 287 -7.43 -13.25 20.63
C PRO A 287 -7.47 -11.82 20.09
N GLU A 288 -6.31 -11.16 19.95
CA GLU A 288 -6.19 -9.80 19.41
C GLU A 288 -6.57 -9.74 17.94
N VAL A 289 -6.15 -10.72 17.15
CA VAL A 289 -6.50 -10.83 15.71
C VAL A 289 -8.00 -11.11 15.58
N LEU A 290 -8.57 -12.06 16.34
CA LEU A 290 -10.00 -12.37 16.31
C LEU A 290 -10.86 -11.16 16.65
N LYS A 291 -10.49 -10.37 17.68
CA LYS A 291 -11.18 -9.12 18.02
C LYS A 291 -11.17 -8.13 16.85
N LYS A 292 -10.02 -7.96 16.18
CA LYS A 292 -9.92 -7.09 15.01
C LYS A 292 -10.75 -7.60 13.83
N LEU A 293 -10.81 -8.93 13.60
CA LEU A 293 -11.62 -9.54 12.53
C LEU A 293 -13.11 -9.32 12.77
N VAL A 294 -13.59 -9.50 14.02
CA VAL A 294 -14.96 -9.21 14.39
C VAL A 294 -15.28 -7.71 14.21
N ALA A 295 -14.42 -6.82 14.72
CA ALA A 295 -14.61 -5.37 14.62
C ALA A 295 -14.61 -4.87 13.16
N SER A 296 -13.86 -5.52 12.27
CA SER A 296 -13.81 -5.18 10.84
C SER A 296 -14.92 -5.83 9.99
N GLY A 297 -15.81 -6.62 10.61
CA GLY A 297 -16.93 -7.28 9.93
C GLY A 297 -16.51 -8.37 8.95
N ARG A 298 -15.36 -9.03 9.20
CA ARG A 298 -14.80 -10.10 8.36
C ARG A 298 -15.29 -11.48 8.72
N ILE A 299 -16.07 -11.63 9.77
CA ILE A 299 -16.68 -12.89 10.22
C ILE A 299 -18.18 -12.78 10.06
N TYR A 300 -18.80 -13.81 9.50
CA TYR A 300 -20.24 -13.97 9.39
C TYR A 300 -20.70 -15.11 10.29
N CYS A 301 -21.75 -14.88 11.06
CA CYS A 301 -22.44 -15.83 11.90
C CYS A 301 -23.65 -16.39 11.16
N ALA A 302 -23.92 -17.68 11.31
CA ALA A 302 -25.03 -18.36 10.69
C ALA A 302 -26.04 -18.85 11.73
N TYR A 303 -27.32 -18.71 11.41
CA TYR A 303 -28.45 -19.10 12.25
C TYR A 303 -29.37 -20.02 11.46
N ALA A 304 -29.80 -21.10 12.10
CA ALA A 304 -30.82 -21.98 11.58
C ALA A 304 -32.10 -21.86 12.39
N PRO A 305 -33.28 -22.09 11.79
CA PRO A 305 -34.53 -22.18 12.54
C PRO A 305 -34.45 -23.20 13.68
N ALA A 306 -35.03 -22.88 14.84
CA ALA A 306 -35.04 -23.77 15.99
C ALA A 306 -36.02 -24.94 15.81
N ASP A 307 -37.14 -24.68 15.11
CA ASP A 307 -38.21 -25.63 14.78
C ASP A 307 -38.99 -25.18 13.53
N LEU A 308 -39.82 -26.04 12.93
CA LEU A 308 -40.66 -25.74 11.76
C LEU A 308 -41.70 -24.62 12.02
N SER A 309 -41.91 -24.19 13.29
CA SER A 309 -42.82 -23.14 13.69
C SER A 309 -42.15 -21.87 14.22
N ALA A 310 -40.82 -21.71 14.02
CA ALA A 310 -40.01 -20.95 14.93
C ALA A 310 -39.81 -19.48 14.57
N GLU A 311 -40.21 -18.61 15.51
CA GLU A 311 -39.65 -17.29 15.71
C GLU A 311 -38.25 -17.32 16.37
N ALA A 312 -37.81 -18.47 16.92
CA ALA A 312 -36.51 -18.69 17.54
C ALA A 312 -35.50 -19.23 16.55
N GLU A 313 -34.31 -18.69 16.57
CA GLU A 313 -33.16 -19.12 15.72
C GLU A 313 -32.00 -19.62 16.58
N ASN A 314 -31.33 -20.66 16.13
CA ASN A 314 -30.12 -21.17 16.77
C ASN A 314 -28.88 -20.68 16.10
N PHE A 315 -27.98 -20.07 16.84
CA PHE A 315 -26.62 -19.79 16.38
C PHE A 315 -25.88 -21.12 16.15
N ILE A 316 -25.57 -21.43 14.89
CA ILE A 316 -25.07 -22.75 14.50
C ILE A 316 -23.58 -22.78 14.17
N GLY A 317 -22.96 -21.62 13.93
CA GLY A 317 -21.56 -21.52 13.55
C GLY A 317 -21.23 -20.23 12.82
N TYR A 318 -20.01 -20.15 12.33
CA TYR A 318 -19.50 -18.97 11.66
C TYR A 318 -18.48 -19.32 10.60
N ILE A 319 -18.19 -18.36 9.72
CA ILE A 319 -17.13 -18.36 8.71
C ILE A 319 -16.53 -16.97 8.62
N GLY A 320 -15.28 -16.86 8.19
CA GLY A 320 -14.64 -15.55 8.02
C GLY A 320 -13.52 -15.54 7.00
N GLN A 321 -12.84 -14.41 6.98
CA GLN A 321 -11.62 -14.23 6.20
C GLN A 321 -10.47 -13.97 7.16
N HIS A 322 -9.33 -14.63 6.91
CA HIS A 322 -8.07 -14.33 7.57
C HIS A 322 -7.59 -12.89 7.26
N PRO A 323 -6.64 -12.36 8.02
CA PRO A 323 -6.15 -10.99 7.81
C PRO A 323 -5.71 -10.70 6.37
N GLU A 324 -5.05 -11.63 5.71
CA GLU A 324 -4.56 -11.50 4.34
C GLU A 324 -5.66 -11.60 3.28
N GLY A 325 -6.85 -12.12 3.65
CA GLY A 325 -8.02 -12.18 2.76
C GLY A 325 -8.49 -13.57 2.40
N SER A 326 -7.73 -14.64 2.72
CA SER A 326 -8.16 -16.01 2.47
C SER A 326 -9.42 -16.36 3.27
N MET A 327 -10.31 -17.16 2.68
CA MET A 327 -11.46 -17.70 3.37
C MET A 327 -11.01 -18.75 4.40
N GLY A 328 -11.63 -18.71 5.56
CA GLY A 328 -11.32 -19.64 6.64
C GLY A 328 -12.24 -19.43 7.84
N LEU A 329 -11.75 -19.71 9.03
CA LEU A 329 -12.52 -19.62 10.29
C LEU A 329 -13.86 -20.38 10.24
N LEU A 330 -14.01 -21.36 9.35
CA LEU A 330 -15.26 -22.13 9.23
C LEU A 330 -15.45 -23.06 10.42
N LEU A 331 -16.49 -22.80 11.18
CA LEU A 331 -16.92 -23.67 12.28
C LEU A 331 -18.42 -23.88 12.22
N ILE A 332 -18.84 -25.15 12.28
CA ILE A 332 -20.22 -25.55 12.62
C ILE A 332 -20.16 -26.27 13.97
N PHE A 333 -20.94 -25.81 14.93
CA PHE A 333 -21.00 -26.43 16.27
C PHE A 333 -21.40 -27.89 16.18
N PRO A 334 -20.85 -28.77 17.04
CA PRO A 334 -20.98 -30.22 16.92
C PRO A 334 -22.42 -30.71 16.73
N GLN A 335 -23.37 -30.14 17.49
CA GLN A 335 -24.79 -30.51 17.45
C GLN A 335 -25.50 -30.17 16.14
N TYR A 336 -24.93 -29.27 15.33
CA TYR A 336 -25.52 -28.84 14.05
C TYR A 336 -24.78 -29.38 12.82
N ARG A 337 -23.83 -30.28 13.01
CA ARG A 337 -23.08 -30.92 11.89
C ARG A 337 -23.94 -31.90 11.13
N ARG A 338 -23.49 -32.20 9.89
CA ARG A 338 -24.13 -33.20 8.98
C ARG A 338 -25.50 -32.80 8.41
N HIS A 339 -25.86 -31.52 8.51
CA HIS A 339 -27.07 -30.98 7.90
C HIS A 339 -26.81 -30.19 6.60
N GLY A 340 -25.55 -30.16 6.12
CA GLY A 340 -25.16 -29.41 4.92
C GLY A 340 -24.95 -27.89 5.17
N TYR A 341 -24.96 -27.46 6.43
CA TYR A 341 -24.81 -26.03 6.77
C TYR A 341 -23.43 -25.47 6.42
N ALA A 342 -22.35 -26.27 6.52
CA ALA A 342 -21.02 -25.82 6.12
C ALA A 342 -20.96 -25.43 4.65
N GLU A 343 -21.62 -26.22 3.78
CA GLU A 343 -21.70 -25.94 2.34
C GLU A 343 -22.43 -24.62 2.06
N GLU A 344 -23.56 -24.39 2.72
CA GLU A 344 -24.35 -23.15 2.53
C GLU A 344 -23.60 -21.93 3.07
N LEU A 345 -22.96 -22.05 4.25
CA LEU A 345 -22.19 -20.97 4.86
C LEU A 345 -20.98 -20.58 4.00
N GLU A 346 -20.29 -21.55 3.43
CA GLU A 346 -19.15 -21.31 2.55
C GLU A 346 -19.60 -20.76 1.19
N SER A 347 -20.68 -21.26 0.61
CA SER A 347 -21.29 -20.69 -0.61
C SER A 347 -21.69 -19.23 -0.40
N PHE A 348 -22.22 -18.88 0.77
CA PHE A 348 -22.53 -17.50 1.13
C PHE A 348 -21.26 -16.62 1.17
N GLN A 349 -20.20 -17.11 1.81
CA GLN A 349 -18.93 -16.37 1.90
C GLN A 349 -18.31 -16.16 0.52
N ILE A 350 -18.30 -17.20 -0.34
CA ILE A 350 -17.84 -17.11 -1.73
C ILE A 350 -18.61 -16.01 -2.46
N ASN A 351 -19.95 -16.05 -2.40
CA ASN A 351 -20.80 -15.08 -3.06
C ASN A 351 -20.58 -13.64 -2.54
N ALA A 352 -20.37 -13.49 -1.22
CA ALA A 352 -20.10 -12.18 -0.61
C ALA A 352 -18.79 -11.58 -1.15
N ILE A 353 -17.72 -12.37 -1.28
CA ILE A 353 -16.43 -11.94 -1.82
C ILE A 353 -16.54 -11.62 -3.32
N LEU A 354 -17.26 -12.45 -4.08
CA LEU A 354 -17.53 -12.18 -5.50
C LEU A 354 -18.31 -10.89 -5.72
N ALA A 355 -19.28 -10.59 -4.83
CA ALA A 355 -20.04 -9.34 -4.89
C ALA A 355 -19.17 -8.11 -4.63
N GLU A 356 -18.08 -8.24 -3.87
CA GLU A 356 -17.05 -7.22 -3.71
C GLU A 356 -16.16 -7.09 -4.96
N GLY A 357 -16.40 -7.94 -5.98
CA GLY A 357 -15.61 -8.04 -7.20
C GLY A 357 -14.21 -8.61 -6.94
N ARG A 358 -13.98 -9.34 -5.88
CA ARG A 358 -12.74 -10.04 -5.52
C ARG A 358 -12.79 -11.50 -5.97
N THR A 359 -11.64 -12.14 -5.98
CA THR A 359 -11.52 -13.58 -6.22
C THR A 359 -11.51 -14.30 -4.88
N PRO A 360 -12.54 -15.12 -4.54
CA PRO A 360 -12.50 -15.91 -3.33
C PRO A 360 -11.41 -16.97 -3.43
N TYR A 361 -10.58 -17.07 -2.40
CA TYR A 361 -9.54 -18.09 -2.29
C TYR A 361 -9.41 -18.59 -0.87
N ALA A 362 -8.85 -19.79 -0.71
CA ALA A 362 -8.57 -20.37 0.59
C ALA A 362 -7.25 -21.13 0.60
N HIS A 363 -6.60 -21.16 1.77
CA HIS A 363 -5.46 -22.01 2.06
C HIS A 363 -5.92 -23.20 2.90
N ILE A 364 -5.92 -24.40 2.31
CA ILE A 364 -6.38 -25.62 2.96
C ILE A 364 -5.17 -26.39 3.44
N ILE A 365 -5.04 -26.55 4.76
CA ILE A 365 -3.95 -27.35 5.34
C ILE A 365 -3.97 -28.75 4.72
N GLU A 366 -2.81 -29.26 4.31
CA GLU A 366 -2.65 -30.49 3.53
C GLU A 366 -3.38 -31.70 4.12
N ASP A 367 -3.37 -31.83 5.45
CA ASP A 367 -4.03 -32.94 6.16
C ASP A 367 -5.53 -32.69 6.46
N ASN A 368 -6.07 -31.55 6.07
CA ASN A 368 -7.48 -31.22 6.30
C ASN A 368 -8.39 -31.74 5.17
N PHE A 369 -8.48 -33.07 5.03
CA PHE A 369 -9.28 -33.73 3.99
C PHE A 369 -10.75 -33.33 4.01
N LYS A 370 -11.31 -32.99 5.19
CA LYS A 370 -12.73 -32.59 5.29
C LYS A 370 -12.95 -31.23 4.62
N SER A 371 -12.08 -30.26 4.87
CA SER A 371 -12.12 -28.98 4.20
C SER A 371 -11.87 -29.17 2.70
N PHE A 372 -10.84 -29.91 2.31
CA PHE A 372 -10.50 -30.13 0.92
C PHE A 372 -11.68 -30.74 0.12
N SER A 373 -12.35 -31.76 0.69
CA SER A 373 -13.53 -32.37 0.06
C SER A 373 -14.71 -31.38 -0.08
N LEU A 374 -14.92 -30.52 0.90
CA LEU A 374 -15.95 -29.48 0.83
C LEU A 374 -15.63 -28.48 -0.30
N GLN A 375 -14.38 -28.02 -0.38
CA GLN A 375 -13.95 -27.08 -1.42
C GLN A 375 -14.11 -27.67 -2.83
N GLN A 376 -13.72 -28.95 -3.03
CA GLN A 376 -13.92 -29.64 -4.30
C GLN A 376 -15.41 -29.75 -4.67
N LYS A 377 -16.27 -30.04 -3.69
CA LYS A 377 -17.72 -30.10 -3.90
C LYS A 377 -18.30 -28.75 -4.34
N LEU A 378 -17.73 -27.64 -3.88
CA LEU A 378 -18.12 -26.28 -4.23
C LEU A 378 -17.50 -25.78 -5.56
N GLY A 379 -16.75 -26.66 -6.26
CA GLY A 379 -16.16 -26.34 -7.55
C GLY A 379 -14.87 -25.51 -7.46
N ALA A 380 -14.14 -25.63 -6.34
CA ALA A 380 -12.85 -24.98 -6.19
C ALA A 380 -11.83 -25.47 -7.21
N ILE A 381 -11.09 -24.54 -7.80
CA ILE A 381 -9.94 -24.80 -8.67
C ILE A 381 -8.70 -24.87 -7.78
N VAL A 382 -8.00 -26.01 -7.80
CA VAL A 382 -6.78 -26.20 -7.01
C VAL A 382 -5.58 -25.69 -7.78
N ALA A 383 -4.71 -24.92 -7.11
CA ALA A 383 -3.49 -24.39 -7.70
C ALA A 383 -2.49 -25.50 -8.07
N SER A 384 -1.57 -25.18 -8.98
CA SER A 384 -0.52 -26.07 -9.49
C SER A 384 0.52 -26.46 -8.43
N GLY A 385 0.72 -25.59 -7.43
CA GLY A 385 1.68 -25.75 -6.34
C GLY A 385 1.07 -25.54 -4.97
N LYS A 386 1.89 -25.67 -3.93
CA LYS A 386 1.50 -25.48 -2.53
C LYS A 386 2.03 -24.18 -1.98
N VAL A 387 1.28 -23.62 -1.04
CA VAL A 387 1.65 -22.46 -0.23
C VAL A 387 2.12 -22.98 1.13
N VAL A 388 3.24 -22.45 1.60
CA VAL A 388 3.85 -22.85 2.87
C VAL A 388 3.89 -21.63 3.79
N TRP A 389 3.11 -21.70 4.86
CA TRP A 389 3.13 -20.73 5.94
C TRP A 389 4.24 -21.07 6.93
N MET A 390 5.06 -20.07 7.25
CA MET A 390 6.24 -20.25 8.08
C MET A 390 6.38 -19.13 9.10
N SER A 391 6.77 -19.49 10.32
CA SER A 391 7.15 -18.56 11.38
C SER A 391 8.13 -19.22 12.35
N ARG A 392 8.69 -18.42 13.24
CA ARG A 392 9.47 -18.92 14.39
C ARG A 392 8.57 -19.07 15.62
N SER A 393 8.85 -20.04 16.47
CA SER A 393 8.22 -20.14 17.79
C SER A 393 8.63 -18.95 18.68
N ASP A 394 7.78 -18.62 19.67
CA ASP A 394 8.02 -17.47 20.56
C ASP A 394 9.32 -17.60 21.37
N GLU A 395 9.73 -18.83 21.68
CA GLU A 395 11.01 -19.13 22.34
C GLU A 395 12.25 -18.78 21.49
N LYS A 396 12.09 -18.60 20.19
CA LYS A 396 13.16 -18.28 19.24
C LYS A 396 13.03 -16.88 18.61
N ARG A 397 12.07 -16.10 19.06
CA ARG A 397 11.95 -14.69 18.66
C ARG A 397 12.87 -13.88 19.56
N ASP A 398 13.85 -13.22 18.95
CA ASP A 398 14.80 -12.32 19.60
C ASP A 398 14.17 -11.00 20.01
#